data_8c8645719ee38c44d94880a38da91258
#
_entry.id   8c8645719ee38c44d94880a38da91258
#
_cell.length_a   1.000
_cell.length_b   1.000
_cell.length_c   1.000
_cell.angle_alpha   90.00
_cell.angle_beta   90.00
_cell.angle_gamma   90.00
#
_symmetry.space_group_name_H-M   'P 1'
#
loop_
_entity.id
_entity.type
_entity.pdbx_description
1 polymer ?
#
loop_
_entity_poly.entity_id
_entity_poly.type
_entity_poly.pdbx_seq_one_letter_code
_entity_poly.pdbx_strand_id
1 'polypeptide(L)'
;MKLLHSGRALTAGAAAVATLVAGGSAAGAAPAPAHPTDTATATATGTAATATATGTAAAAPDIPIANVKAHLTRLQSIATANGGNRAHGRAGYQASLDYVKAKLDAAGFTTRVQQFSASGRTGYNLIADWPGGDANQVVMAGSHLDSVVSGPGINDNGSGSSAVLETALAVARSGYQPTKHLRFAWWGAEELGLVGSRHYVNSLGSAERAKISGYLNFDMIGSPNPGYFVYDDDPTIEKTFKDYFAGIGISTEIETEGDGRSDHAPFKNAGVPVGGLFSGADYRKTSAQAAKWGGTVGQPFDRCYHSSCDTTANIDDTALDRNSDAIAHAVWELSR
;
A
#
# COMPACT_ATOMS: atom_id res chain seq x y z
N MET A 1 30.60 -54.05 -13.78
CA MET A 1 31.36 -54.69 -12.70
C MET A 1 30.96 -54.03 -11.36
N LYS A 2 30.23 -54.82 -10.53
CA LYS A 2 29.97 -54.72 -9.05
C LYS A 2 29.79 -53.33 -8.46
N LEU A 3 28.56 -52.93 -8.06
CA LEU A 3 27.84 -53.14 -6.76
C LEU A 3 28.69 -52.93 -5.53
N LEU A 4 28.29 -51.95 -4.71
CA LEU A 4 28.14 -52.16 -3.26
C LEU A 4 27.17 -51.11 -2.65
N HIS A 5 26.16 -51.67 -1.98
CA HIS A 5 25.19 -51.00 -1.12
C HIS A 5 25.80 -50.73 0.27
N SER A 6 25.37 -49.66 0.92
CA SER A 6 25.21 -49.71 2.37
C SER A 6 24.16 -48.69 2.81
N GLY A 7 23.07 -49.21 3.35
CA GLY A 7 22.05 -48.46 4.09
C GLY A 7 22.38 -48.43 5.57
N ARG A 8 21.82 -47.42 6.28
CA ARG A 8 21.51 -47.41 7.74
C ARG A 8 20.38 -46.38 7.90
N ALA A 9 19.23 -46.81 8.24
CA ALA A 9 18.59 -47.15 9.50
C ALA A 9 18.09 -45.90 10.28
N LEU A 10 16.75 -45.88 10.39
CA LEU A 10 15.93 -44.96 11.19
C LEU A 10 16.24 -45.06 12.69
N THR A 11 16.11 -43.94 13.40
CA THR A 11 15.67 -43.94 14.79
C THR A 11 14.59 -42.91 15.00
N ALA A 12 13.43 -43.38 15.38
CA ALA A 12 12.32 -42.59 15.88
C ALA A 12 12.55 -42.25 17.36
N GLY A 13 12.35 -40.98 17.71
CA GLY A 13 12.33 -40.52 19.09
C GLY A 13 10.97 -39.94 19.41
N ALA A 14 10.19 -40.67 20.23
CA ALA A 14 8.97 -40.20 20.84
C ALA A 14 9.31 -39.35 22.06
N ALA A 15 8.70 -38.20 22.23
CA ALA A 15 8.71 -37.42 23.47
C ALA A 15 7.28 -37.17 23.92
N ALA A 16 7.11 -37.45 25.22
CA ALA A 16 5.87 -37.58 25.94
C ALA A 16 5.18 -36.22 26.22
N VAL A 17 3.86 -36.29 26.25
CA VAL A 17 2.94 -35.28 26.77
C VAL A 17 2.93 -35.37 28.30
N ALA A 18 3.14 -34.26 28.98
CA ALA A 18 2.85 -34.10 30.41
C ALA A 18 1.71 -33.09 30.59
N THR A 19 0.57 -33.60 30.99
CA THR A 19 -0.58 -32.85 31.50
C THR A 19 -0.36 -32.52 32.96
N LEU A 20 -0.43 -31.22 33.32
CA LEU A 20 -0.61 -30.82 34.73
C LEU A 20 -2.02 -30.24 34.88
N VAL A 21 -2.79 -30.93 35.72
CA VAL A 21 -4.04 -30.47 36.29
C VAL A 21 -3.71 -29.89 37.66
N ALA A 22 -4.12 -28.67 37.94
CA ALA A 22 -4.19 -28.14 39.30
C ALA A 22 -5.49 -27.37 39.44
N GLY A 23 -6.24 -27.81 40.36
CA GLY A 23 -7.55 -27.42 40.76
C GLY A 23 -7.56 -26.30 41.80
N GLY A 24 -8.71 -25.68 41.84
CA GLY A 24 -9.48 -25.37 43.02
C GLY A 24 -9.25 -24.06 43.72
N SER A 25 -10.16 -23.26 43.89
CA SER A 25 -10.92 -22.96 45.10
C SER A 25 -11.69 -21.66 44.96
N ALA A 26 -12.97 -21.75 45.09
CA ALA A 26 -13.89 -20.64 45.24
C ALA A 26 -13.78 -20.02 46.64
N ALA A 27 -13.79 -18.72 46.74
CA ALA A 27 -14.05 -17.99 47.99
C ALA A 27 -15.17 -17.00 47.74
N GLY A 28 -16.14 -17.04 48.60
CA GLY A 28 -17.43 -16.39 48.53
C GLY A 28 -17.37 -14.86 48.74
N ALA A 29 -18.28 -14.16 48.11
CA ALA A 29 -18.57 -12.74 48.31
C ALA A 29 -19.68 -12.57 49.36
N ALA A 30 -19.45 -11.69 50.34
CA ALA A 30 -20.45 -11.22 51.29
C ALA A 30 -21.20 -10.00 50.71
N PRO A 31 -22.44 -9.74 51.08
CA PRO A 31 -23.27 -8.66 50.56
C PRO A 31 -23.00 -7.31 51.24
N ALA A 32 -23.02 -6.23 50.46
CA ALA A 32 -22.94 -4.86 50.95
C ALA A 32 -24.34 -4.31 51.33
N PRO A 33 -24.40 -3.37 52.29
CA PRO A 33 -25.67 -2.84 52.80
C PRO A 33 -26.30 -1.76 51.93
N ALA A 34 -27.63 -1.70 51.95
CA ALA A 34 -28.46 -0.70 51.30
C ALA A 34 -28.43 0.62 52.09
N HIS A 35 -28.43 1.75 51.40
CA HIS A 35 -28.72 3.10 51.93
C HIS A 35 -29.74 3.86 51.12
N PRO A 36 -30.39 4.84 51.71
CA PRO A 36 -31.79 5.16 51.42
C PRO A 36 -31.95 6.20 50.30
N THR A 37 -33.16 6.14 49.73
CA THR A 37 -33.70 7.05 48.75
C THR A 37 -33.93 8.45 49.33
N ASP A 38 -33.35 9.47 48.70
CA ASP A 38 -33.86 10.85 48.80
C ASP A 38 -34.33 11.31 47.43
N THR A 39 -35.63 11.58 47.39
CA THR A 39 -36.36 12.07 46.22
C THR A 39 -36.26 13.60 46.21
N ALA A 40 -35.48 14.15 45.29
CA ALA A 40 -35.54 15.58 44.96
C ALA A 40 -35.91 15.75 43.50
N THR A 41 -37.15 16.13 43.25
CA THR A 41 -37.68 16.52 41.94
C THR A 41 -37.17 17.91 41.62
N ALA A 42 -36.21 18.01 40.71
CA ALA A 42 -35.81 19.29 40.12
C ALA A 42 -36.22 19.29 38.64
N THR A 43 -37.24 20.02 38.31
CA THR A 43 -37.66 20.31 36.94
C THR A 43 -36.68 21.33 36.36
N ALA A 44 -35.73 20.86 35.57
CA ALA A 44 -34.85 21.71 34.75
C ALA A 44 -35.34 21.68 33.31
N THR A 45 -36.00 22.74 32.89
CA THR A 45 -36.21 23.07 31.47
C THR A 45 -34.87 23.48 30.87
N GLY A 46 -34.14 22.49 30.35
CA GLY A 46 -32.92 22.72 29.60
C GLY A 46 -33.23 22.71 28.10
N THR A 47 -33.17 23.88 27.47
CA THR A 47 -33.07 24.01 26.02
C THR A 47 -31.85 23.24 25.53
N ALA A 48 -32.09 22.16 24.82
CA ALA A 48 -31.02 21.41 24.15
C ALA A 48 -30.45 22.32 23.04
N ALA A 49 -29.32 22.96 23.30
CA ALA A 49 -28.49 23.52 22.26
C ALA A 49 -27.88 22.36 21.48
N THR A 50 -28.36 22.14 20.28
CA THR A 50 -27.73 21.27 19.30
C THR A 50 -26.37 21.90 18.98
N ALA A 51 -25.34 21.49 19.68
CA ALA A 51 -23.97 21.77 19.27
C ALA A 51 -23.72 20.97 17.98
N THR A 52 -23.83 21.66 16.85
CA THR A 52 -23.22 21.17 15.59
C THR A 52 -21.73 21.11 15.87
N ALA A 53 -21.24 19.91 16.16
CA ALA A 53 -19.84 19.62 16.15
C ALA A 53 -19.38 19.77 14.69
N THR A 54 -18.82 20.93 14.34
CA THR A 54 -17.95 21.07 13.18
C THR A 54 -16.67 20.32 13.53
N GLY A 55 -16.73 19.00 13.40
CA GLY A 55 -15.54 18.18 13.49
C GLY A 55 -14.64 18.60 12.33
N THR A 56 -13.51 19.21 12.64
CA THR A 56 -12.42 19.32 11.68
C THR A 56 -12.10 17.88 11.25
N ALA A 57 -12.26 17.60 9.96
CA ALA A 57 -11.92 16.28 9.44
C ALA A 57 -10.49 15.95 9.89
N ALA A 58 -10.29 14.77 10.45
CA ALA A 58 -8.98 14.37 10.96
C ALA A 58 -7.93 14.46 9.84
N ALA A 59 -6.78 15.07 10.13
CA ALA A 59 -5.66 15.10 9.20
C ALA A 59 -5.16 13.67 8.94
N ALA A 60 -4.55 13.45 7.78
CA ALA A 60 -3.89 12.19 7.50
C ALA A 60 -2.81 11.92 8.58
N PRO A 61 -2.68 10.68 9.06
CA PRO A 61 -1.61 10.33 9.97
C PRO A 61 -0.26 10.31 9.25
N ASP A 62 0.80 10.55 9.99
CA ASP A 62 2.16 10.18 9.63
C ASP A 62 2.26 8.67 9.37
N ILE A 63 2.90 8.26 8.29
CA ILE A 63 3.10 6.86 7.91
C ILE A 63 4.46 6.40 8.43
N PRO A 64 4.52 5.59 9.49
CA PRO A 64 5.81 5.22 10.07
C PRO A 64 6.71 4.51 9.05
N ILE A 65 7.81 5.15 8.65
CA ILE A 65 8.77 4.61 7.68
C ILE A 65 9.25 3.21 8.06
N ALA A 66 9.38 2.93 9.36
CA ALA A 66 9.77 1.61 9.86
C ALA A 66 8.78 0.50 9.42
N ASN A 67 7.50 0.81 9.35
CA ASN A 67 6.47 -0.13 8.90
C ASN A 67 6.56 -0.37 7.39
N VAL A 68 6.74 0.69 6.58
CA VAL A 68 6.94 0.58 5.13
C VAL A 68 8.18 -0.26 4.84
N LYS A 69 9.29 -0.02 5.54
CA LYS A 69 10.53 -0.80 5.42
C LYS A 69 10.36 -2.26 5.86
N ALA A 70 9.52 -2.54 6.85
CA ALA A 70 9.20 -3.91 7.23
C ALA A 70 8.48 -4.66 6.10
N HIS A 71 7.59 -3.99 5.36
CA HIS A 71 6.97 -4.56 4.17
C HIS A 71 7.99 -4.80 3.06
N LEU A 72 8.89 -3.84 2.77
CA LEU A 72 9.98 -4.01 1.80
C LEU A 72 10.88 -5.19 2.16
N THR A 73 11.27 -5.32 3.42
CA THR A 73 12.06 -6.45 3.93
C THR A 73 11.34 -7.78 3.72
N ARG A 74 10.02 -7.80 3.91
CA ARG A 74 9.21 -8.99 3.64
C ARG A 74 9.16 -9.34 2.16
N LEU A 75 8.95 -8.37 1.27
CA LEU A 75 8.96 -8.57 -0.18
C LEU A 75 10.34 -9.07 -0.67
N GLN A 76 11.44 -8.50 -0.14
CA GLN A 76 12.80 -8.98 -0.41
C GLN A 76 12.98 -10.45 0.03
N SER A 77 12.51 -10.80 1.23
CA SER A 77 12.59 -12.17 1.74
C SER A 77 11.78 -13.15 0.88
N ILE A 78 10.61 -12.73 0.41
CA ILE A 78 9.77 -13.51 -0.51
C ILE A 78 10.51 -13.71 -1.83
N ALA A 79 11.08 -12.68 -2.42
CA ALA A 79 11.85 -12.79 -3.65
C ALA A 79 13.03 -13.77 -3.48
N THR A 80 13.80 -13.61 -2.41
CA THR A 80 14.96 -14.47 -2.09
C THR A 80 14.56 -15.95 -1.98
N ALA A 81 13.43 -16.22 -1.30
CA ALA A 81 12.93 -17.61 -1.14
C ALA A 81 12.35 -18.21 -2.43
N ASN A 82 12.08 -17.41 -3.45
CA ASN A 82 11.38 -17.81 -4.68
C ASN A 82 12.18 -17.50 -5.97
N GLY A 83 13.48 -17.70 -5.94
CA GLY A 83 14.33 -17.56 -7.14
C GLY A 83 14.75 -16.13 -7.45
N GLY A 84 14.77 -15.26 -6.45
CA GLY A 84 15.32 -13.90 -6.52
C GLY A 84 14.40 -12.84 -7.13
N ASN A 85 13.15 -13.17 -7.41
CA ASN A 85 12.21 -12.21 -8.02
C ASN A 85 10.75 -12.44 -7.57
N ARG A 86 9.90 -11.46 -7.90
CA ARG A 86 8.44 -11.48 -7.68
C ARG A 86 7.68 -11.34 -9.00
N ALA A 87 8.29 -11.83 -10.09
CA ALA A 87 7.79 -11.65 -11.44
C ALA A 87 6.45 -12.36 -11.68
N HIS A 88 5.65 -11.81 -12.60
CA HIS A 88 4.39 -12.39 -13.03
C HIS A 88 4.48 -13.89 -13.32
N GLY A 89 3.49 -14.66 -12.86
CA GLY A 89 3.40 -16.11 -13.08
C GLY A 89 4.47 -16.92 -12.35
N ARG A 90 5.19 -16.34 -11.39
CA ARG A 90 6.17 -16.97 -10.52
C ARG A 90 5.68 -17.10 -9.09
N ALA A 91 6.29 -18.00 -8.33
CA ALA A 91 5.93 -18.23 -6.93
C ALA A 91 6.15 -16.99 -6.04
N GLY A 92 7.19 -16.18 -6.35
CA GLY A 92 7.46 -14.93 -5.63
C GLY A 92 6.31 -13.91 -5.76
N TYR A 93 5.69 -13.80 -6.94
CA TYR A 93 4.52 -12.95 -7.12
C TYR A 93 3.34 -13.45 -6.28
N GLN A 94 3.01 -14.75 -6.37
CA GLN A 94 1.90 -15.32 -5.61
C GLN A 94 2.10 -15.14 -4.10
N ALA A 95 3.29 -15.41 -3.59
CA ALA A 95 3.61 -15.22 -2.17
C ALA A 95 3.53 -13.75 -1.73
N SER A 96 3.86 -12.80 -2.63
CA SER A 96 3.69 -11.36 -2.36
C SER A 96 2.22 -10.97 -2.29
N LEU A 97 1.40 -11.47 -3.21
CA LEU A 97 -0.04 -11.23 -3.23
C LEU A 97 -0.71 -11.81 -1.96
N ASP A 98 -0.36 -13.04 -1.59
CA ASP A 98 -0.88 -13.69 -0.40
C ASP A 98 -0.50 -12.92 0.88
N TYR A 99 0.72 -12.39 0.94
CA TYR A 99 1.18 -11.56 2.05
C TYR A 99 0.38 -10.27 2.18
N VAL A 100 0.22 -9.51 1.09
CA VAL A 100 -0.55 -8.25 1.09
C VAL A 100 -2.02 -8.52 1.44
N LYS A 101 -2.61 -9.53 0.81
CA LYS A 101 -4.00 -9.93 1.07
C LYS A 101 -4.23 -10.28 2.54
N ALA A 102 -3.35 -11.10 3.14
CA ALA A 102 -3.48 -11.48 4.55
C ALA A 102 -3.43 -10.28 5.51
N LYS A 103 -2.61 -9.25 5.20
CA LYS A 103 -2.55 -8.00 5.97
C LYS A 103 -3.85 -7.21 5.89
N LEU A 104 -4.43 -7.10 4.71
CA LEU A 104 -5.67 -6.38 4.46
C LEU A 104 -6.89 -7.09 5.06
N ASP A 105 -6.98 -8.42 4.90
CA ASP A 105 -8.05 -9.22 5.51
C ASP A 105 -8.04 -9.07 7.05
N ALA A 106 -6.85 -9.15 7.66
CA ALA A 106 -6.69 -8.96 9.10
C ALA A 106 -7.03 -7.54 9.59
N ALA A 107 -6.93 -6.54 8.71
CA ALA A 107 -7.29 -5.15 8.97
C ALA A 107 -8.77 -4.82 8.72
N GLY A 108 -9.57 -5.79 8.22
CA GLY A 108 -11.02 -5.62 8.01
C GLY A 108 -11.41 -5.13 6.61
N PHE A 109 -10.50 -5.15 5.65
CA PHE A 109 -10.84 -4.87 4.26
C PHE A 109 -11.61 -6.03 3.63
N THR A 110 -12.51 -5.72 2.71
CA THR A 110 -13.08 -6.72 1.80
C THR A 110 -12.15 -6.87 0.61
N THR A 111 -11.47 -8.01 0.52
CA THR A 111 -10.50 -8.26 -0.54
C THR A 111 -11.05 -9.15 -1.64
N ARG A 112 -10.65 -8.88 -2.89
CA ARG A 112 -10.98 -9.67 -4.07
C ARG A 112 -9.74 -9.88 -4.92
N VAL A 113 -9.47 -11.14 -5.27
CA VAL A 113 -8.43 -11.49 -6.25
C VAL A 113 -9.09 -11.61 -7.62
N GLN A 114 -8.61 -10.82 -8.58
CA GLN A 114 -9.07 -10.85 -9.96
C GLN A 114 -8.05 -11.57 -10.83
N GLN A 115 -8.48 -12.67 -11.46
CA GLN A 115 -7.62 -13.46 -12.34
C GLN A 115 -7.61 -12.90 -13.76
N PHE A 116 -6.45 -12.96 -14.41
CA PHE A 116 -6.28 -12.66 -15.83
C PHE A 116 -5.23 -13.59 -16.45
N SER A 117 -4.96 -13.45 -17.75
CA SER A 117 -3.90 -14.17 -18.43
C SER A 117 -2.93 -13.20 -19.10
N ALA A 118 -1.63 -13.46 -18.94
CA ALA A 118 -0.56 -12.72 -19.60
C ALA A 118 0.58 -13.67 -19.96
N SER A 119 1.12 -13.55 -21.17
CA SER A 119 2.25 -14.36 -21.66
C SER A 119 2.09 -15.86 -21.40
N GLY A 120 0.87 -16.39 -21.60
CA GLY A 120 0.55 -17.80 -21.41
C GLY A 120 0.53 -18.29 -19.95
N ARG A 121 0.55 -17.38 -18.98
CA ARG A 121 0.47 -17.66 -17.54
C ARG A 121 -0.73 -16.97 -16.91
N THR A 122 -1.24 -17.57 -15.84
CA THR A 122 -2.26 -16.94 -15.00
C THR A 122 -1.62 -15.83 -14.17
N GLY A 123 -2.26 -14.67 -14.18
CA GLY A 123 -1.94 -13.52 -13.35
C GLY A 123 -3.10 -13.13 -12.45
N TYR A 124 -2.83 -12.30 -11.49
CA TYR A 124 -3.79 -11.85 -10.50
C TYR A 124 -3.60 -10.38 -10.17
N ASN A 125 -4.71 -9.67 -10.00
CA ASN A 125 -4.76 -8.38 -9.30
C ASN A 125 -5.36 -8.62 -7.91
N LEU A 126 -4.94 -7.84 -6.93
CA LEU A 126 -5.59 -7.77 -5.63
C LEU A 126 -6.30 -6.43 -5.51
N ILE A 127 -7.58 -6.46 -5.20
CA ILE A 127 -8.41 -5.28 -4.94
C ILE A 127 -8.91 -5.37 -3.50
N ALA A 128 -8.85 -4.26 -2.76
CA ALA A 128 -9.28 -4.17 -1.38
C ALA A 128 -10.19 -2.95 -1.19
N ASP A 129 -11.40 -3.18 -0.73
CA ASP A 129 -12.38 -2.16 -0.44
C ASP A 129 -12.47 -1.91 1.08
N TRP A 130 -12.34 -0.66 1.50
CA TRP A 130 -12.58 -0.25 2.88
C TRP A 130 -14.08 -0.13 3.12
N PRO A 131 -14.62 -0.66 4.23
CA PRO A 131 -16.05 -0.54 4.53
C PRO A 131 -16.48 0.92 4.70
N GLY A 132 -17.55 1.34 4.02
CA GLY A 132 -18.13 2.68 4.13
C GLY A 132 -17.80 3.59 2.95
N GLY A 133 -18.22 4.86 3.08
CA GLY A 133 -18.16 5.85 2.01
C GLY A 133 -19.21 5.64 0.91
N ASP A 134 -19.37 6.67 0.07
CA ASP A 134 -20.30 6.60 -1.08
C ASP A 134 -19.73 5.75 -2.21
N ALA A 135 -20.32 4.59 -2.45
CA ALA A 135 -19.92 3.68 -3.51
C ALA A 135 -20.07 4.23 -4.94
N ASN A 136 -20.71 5.40 -5.12
CA ASN A 136 -20.79 6.10 -6.40
C ASN A 136 -19.66 7.12 -6.59
N GLN A 137 -18.82 7.30 -5.57
CA GLN A 137 -17.64 8.16 -5.60
C GLN A 137 -16.46 7.38 -5.00
N VAL A 138 -15.63 6.80 -5.85
CA VAL A 138 -14.53 5.93 -5.42
C VAL A 138 -13.20 6.66 -5.60
N VAL A 139 -12.47 6.85 -4.52
CA VAL A 139 -11.04 7.21 -4.56
C VAL A 139 -10.24 5.92 -4.51
N MET A 140 -9.39 5.74 -5.49
CA MET A 140 -8.62 4.52 -5.65
C MET A 140 -7.13 4.81 -5.61
N ALA A 141 -6.37 4.05 -4.82
CA ALA A 141 -4.90 4.12 -4.78
C ALA A 141 -4.31 2.76 -5.16
N GLY A 142 -3.28 2.74 -5.98
CA GLY A 142 -2.71 1.48 -6.44
C GLY A 142 -1.24 1.55 -6.84
N SER A 143 -0.67 0.35 -6.99
CA SER A 143 0.73 0.12 -7.33
C SER A 143 0.86 -1.28 -7.92
N HIS A 144 1.82 -1.53 -8.80
CA HIS A 144 2.05 -2.91 -9.20
C HIS A 144 2.87 -3.68 -8.16
N LEU A 145 2.63 -4.97 -8.09
CA LEU A 145 3.23 -5.85 -7.09
C LEU A 145 4.26 -6.79 -7.70
N ASP A 146 4.23 -6.98 -9.01
CA ASP A 146 5.23 -7.78 -9.70
C ASP A 146 6.57 -7.04 -9.84
N SER A 147 7.61 -7.77 -10.12
CA SER A 147 8.93 -7.28 -10.51
C SER A 147 9.34 -7.88 -11.85
N VAL A 148 10.39 -7.35 -12.45
CA VAL A 148 11.11 -8.06 -13.52
C VAL A 148 11.72 -9.37 -13.02
N VAL A 149 12.09 -10.27 -13.94
CA VAL A 149 12.69 -11.56 -13.58
C VAL A 149 14.15 -11.43 -13.10
N SER A 150 14.80 -10.32 -13.39
CA SER A 150 16.23 -10.09 -13.09
C SER A 150 16.51 -9.70 -11.65
N GLY A 151 15.49 -9.29 -10.88
CA GLY A 151 15.69 -8.81 -9.51
C GLY A 151 14.46 -8.87 -8.62
N PRO A 152 14.64 -8.56 -7.33
CA PRO A 152 13.55 -8.59 -6.36
C PRO A 152 12.55 -7.42 -6.53
N GLY A 153 12.90 -6.34 -7.24
CA GLY A 153 12.03 -5.20 -7.50
C GLY A 153 11.60 -4.48 -6.22
N ILE A 154 12.55 -4.00 -5.42
CA ILE A 154 12.21 -3.41 -4.12
C ILE A 154 11.87 -1.94 -4.24
N ASN A 155 12.57 -1.18 -5.09
CA ASN A 155 12.11 0.14 -5.48
C ASN A 155 11.05 0.03 -6.58
N ASP A 156 11.26 -0.83 -7.57
CA ASP A 156 10.38 -1.10 -8.71
C ASP A 156 9.68 -2.47 -8.56
N ASN A 157 8.44 -2.60 -8.00
CA ASN A 157 7.73 -1.53 -7.32
C ASN A 157 7.27 -1.99 -5.91
N GLY A 158 8.23 -2.53 -5.16
CA GLY A 158 8.02 -2.81 -3.74
C GLY A 158 7.75 -1.52 -2.95
N SER A 159 8.39 -0.39 -3.33
CA SER A 159 8.26 0.90 -2.66
C SER A 159 6.81 1.42 -2.69
N GLY A 160 6.23 1.57 -3.86
CA GLY A 160 4.83 1.96 -4.01
C GLY A 160 3.87 0.95 -3.38
N SER A 161 4.07 -0.34 -3.65
CA SER A 161 3.24 -1.41 -3.10
C SER A 161 3.21 -1.43 -1.56
N SER A 162 4.36 -1.16 -0.91
CA SER A 162 4.48 -1.14 0.56
C SER A 162 3.86 0.12 1.16
N ALA A 163 4.06 1.29 0.53
CA ALA A 163 3.48 2.54 1.00
C ALA A 163 1.95 2.56 0.86
N VAL A 164 1.41 2.03 -0.25
CA VAL A 164 -0.04 1.85 -0.45
C VAL A 164 -0.61 0.88 0.60
N LEU A 165 0.11 -0.21 0.92
CA LEU A 165 -0.31 -1.14 1.96
C LEU A 165 -0.34 -0.47 3.34
N GLU A 166 0.72 0.24 3.71
CA GLU A 166 0.79 0.88 5.03
C GLU A 166 -0.25 2.01 5.16
N THR A 167 -0.53 2.75 4.07
CA THR A 167 -1.61 3.73 4.02
C THR A 167 -2.98 3.06 4.25
N ALA A 168 -3.26 1.94 3.59
CA ALA A 168 -4.49 1.17 3.83
C ALA A 168 -4.58 0.69 5.29
N LEU A 169 -3.49 0.18 5.85
CA LEU A 169 -3.46 -0.23 7.26
C LEU A 169 -3.62 0.97 8.22
N ALA A 170 -3.14 2.16 7.86
CA ALA A 170 -3.34 3.39 8.62
C ALA A 170 -4.81 3.84 8.60
N VAL A 171 -5.53 3.69 7.47
CA VAL A 171 -6.99 3.89 7.41
C VAL A 171 -7.68 3.02 8.44
N ALA A 172 -7.36 1.74 8.51
CA ALA A 172 -7.96 0.82 9.46
C ALA A 172 -7.62 1.17 10.92
N ARG A 173 -6.34 1.46 11.22
CA ARG A 173 -5.90 1.80 12.58
C ARG A 173 -6.48 3.10 13.11
N SER A 174 -6.65 4.09 12.24
CA SER A 174 -7.20 5.40 12.64
C SER A 174 -8.72 5.40 12.81
N GLY A 175 -9.41 4.35 12.35
CA GLY A 175 -10.87 4.32 12.29
C GLY A 175 -11.44 5.39 11.36
N TYR A 176 -10.69 5.79 10.33
CA TYR A 176 -11.07 6.82 9.38
C TYR A 176 -12.40 6.49 8.69
N GLN A 177 -13.30 7.45 8.67
CA GLN A 177 -14.61 7.35 8.02
C GLN A 177 -14.62 8.28 6.79
N PRO A 178 -14.25 7.77 5.60
CA PRO A 178 -14.25 8.58 4.39
C PRO A 178 -15.68 8.90 3.93
N THR A 179 -15.88 10.06 3.31
CA THR A 179 -17.15 10.39 2.63
C THR A 179 -17.28 9.60 1.34
N LYS A 180 -16.20 9.53 0.55
CA LYS A 180 -16.13 8.70 -0.66
C LYS A 180 -15.59 7.32 -0.33
N HIS A 181 -15.98 6.32 -1.11
CA HIS A 181 -15.49 4.96 -0.94
C HIS A 181 -14.01 4.85 -1.25
N LEU A 182 -13.24 4.19 -0.36
CA LEU A 182 -11.83 3.92 -0.57
C LEU A 182 -11.60 2.53 -1.14
N ARG A 183 -10.83 2.47 -2.22
CA ARG A 183 -10.38 1.23 -2.85
C ARG A 183 -8.88 1.26 -3.03
N PHE A 184 -8.23 0.16 -2.69
CA PHE A 184 -6.80 -0.03 -2.90
C PHE A 184 -6.57 -1.18 -3.88
N ALA A 185 -5.49 -1.12 -4.67
CA ALA A 185 -5.20 -2.16 -5.66
C ALA A 185 -3.70 -2.45 -5.78
N TRP A 186 -3.40 -3.74 -6.00
CA TRP A 186 -2.07 -4.22 -6.34
C TRP A 186 -2.17 -4.96 -7.66
N TRP A 187 -1.49 -4.40 -8.68
CA TRP A 187 -1.55 -4.93 -10.04
C TRP A 187 -0.49 -5.99 -10.27
N GLY A 188 -0.79 -6.94 -11.14
CA GLY A 188 0.16 -7.90 -11.62
C GLY A 188 0.44 -7.72 -13.10
N ALA A 189 1.60 -8.20 -13.55
CA ALA A 189 2.05 -8.12 -14.93
C ALA A 189 2.07 -6.69 -15.49
N GLU A 190 2.42 -5.71 -14.65
CA GLU A 190 2.74 -4.35 -15.08
C GLU A 190 3.95 -4.40 -16.01
N GLU A 191 5.00 -5.09 -15.60
CA GLU A 191 6.27 -5.33 -16.27
C GLU A 191 6.16 -6.02 -17.65
N LEU A 192 4.98 -6.50 -17.97
CA LEU A 192 4.63 -7.05 -19.29
C LEU A 192 3.75 -6.11 -20.11
N GLY A 193 3.72 -4.83 -19.74
CA GLY A 193 2.98 -3.76 -20.40
C GLY A 193 1.59 -3.53 -19.83
N LEU A 194 1.49 -3.27 -18.53
CA LEU A 194 0.28 -2.81 -17.82
C LEU A 194 -0.91 -3.79 -17.95
N VAL A 195 -0.62 -5.11 -17.96
CA VAL A 195 -1.66 -6.09 -18.33
C VAL A 195 -2.74 -6.18 -17.25
N GLY A 196 -2.35 -6.18 -15.97
CA GLY A 196 -3.28 -6.32 -14.86
C GLY A 196 -4.21 -5.13 -14.69
N SER A 197 -3.69 -3.92 -14.67
CA SER A 197 -4.49 -2.70 -14.57
C SER A 197 -5.39 -2.50 -15.78
N ARG A 198 -4.89 -2.77 -16.99
CA ARG A 198 -5.70 -2.75 -18.22
C ARG A 198 -6.83 -3.79 -18.17
N HIS A 199 -6.55 -4.99 -17.68
CA HIS A 199 -7.58 -6.03 -17.50
C HIS A 199 -8.66 -5.55 -16.51
N TYR A 200 -8.26 -4.92 -15.40
CA TYR A 200 -9.20 -4.38 -14.44
C TYR A 200 -10.09 -3.30 -15.07
N VAL A 201 -9.51 -2.28 -15.68
CA VAL A 201 -10.25 -1.18 -16.32
C VAL A 201 -11.21 -1.68 -17.39
N ASN A 202 -10.77 -2.64 -18.23
CA ASN A 202 -11.59 -3.23 -19.28
C ASN A 202 -12.71 -4.13 -18.74
N SER A 203 -12.56 -4.68 -17.54
CA SER A 203 -13.61 -5.47 -16.88
C SER A 203 -14.76 -4.63 -16.33
N LEU A 204 -14.56 -3.31 -16.19
CA LEU A 204 -15.58 -2.38 -15.71
C LEU A 204 -16.44 -1.87 -16.86
N GLY A 205 -17.76 -1.87 -16.67
CA GLY A 205 -18.67 -1.11 -17.54
C GLY A 205 -18.44 0.39 -17.41
N SER A 206 -18.94 1.18 -18.40
CA SER A 206 -18.76 2.64 -18.38
C SER A 206 -19.34 3.29 -17.13
N ALA A 207 -20.49 2.79 -16.63
CA ALA A 207 -21.11 3.28 -15.40
C ALA A 207 -20.24 3.03 -14.16
N GLU A 208 -19.56 1.87 -14.07
CA GLU A 208 -18.66 1.57 -12.96
C GLU A 208 -17.36 2.39 -13.04
N ARG A 209 -16.83 2.60 -14.25
CA ARG A 209 -15.67 3.50 -14.43
C ARG A 209 -15.98 4.94 -14.02
N ALA A 210 -17.19 5.43 -14.34
CA ALA A 210 -17.62 6.78 -13.99
C ALA A 210 -17.74 7.03 -12.47
N LYS A 211 -17.81 5.97 -11.67
CA LYS A 211 -17.79 6.08 -10.20
C LYS A 211 -16.40 6.35 -9.65
N ILE A 212 -15.33 6.03 -10.39
CA ILE A 212 -13.96 6.27 -9.95
C ILE A 212 -13.68 7.76 -10.10
N SER A 213 -13.73 8.49 -8.99
CA SER A 213 -13.50 9.93 -8.93
C SER A 213 -12.01 10.31 -9.01
N GLY A 214 -11.11 9.36 -8.79
CA GLY A 214 -9.67 9.52 -8.95
C GLY A 214 -8.94 8.20 -8.74
N TYR A 215 -7.95 7.91 -9.58
CA TYR A 215 -6.99 6.84 -9.40
C TYR A 215 -5.59 7.42 -9.16
N LEU A 216 -5.00 7.06 -8.01
CA LEU A 216 -3.69 7.50 -7.55
C LEU A 216 -2.70 6.37 -7.80
N ASN A 217 -1.68 6.61 -8.60
CA ASN A 217 -0.66 5.64 -8.97
C ASN A 217 0.67 5.93 -8.28
N PHE A 218 1.32 4.90 -7.75
CA PHE A 218 2.59 5.04 -7.05
C PHE A 218 3.55 3.98 -7.56
N ASP A 219 4.57 4.46 -8.25
CA ASP A 219 5.56 3.62 -8.90
C ASP A 219 6.95 4.20 -8.67
N MET A 220 7.84 3.42 -8.07
CA MET A 220 9.21 3.82 -7.73
C MET A 220 9.27 5.12 -6.90
N ILE A 221 8.84 5.06 -5.64
CA ILE A 221 8.77 6.24 -4.75
C ILE A 221 9.93 6.34 -3.75
N GLY A 222 10.93 5.48 -3.86
CA GLY A 222 12.09 5.40 -2.95
C GLY A 222 13.45 5.37 -3.66
N SER A 223 13.58 5.96 -4.84
CA SER A 223 14.80 5.91 -5.65
C SER A 223 16.03 6.43 -4.90
N PRO A 224 17.22 5.81 -5.02
CA PRO A 224 18.39 6.13 -4.20
C PRO A 224 19.03 7.49 -4.49
N ASN A 225 18.75 8.08 -5.64
CA ASN A 225 19.14 9.44 -6.02
C ASN A 225 17.86 10.25 -6.34
N PRO A 226 16.95 10.50 -5.36
CA PRO A 226 15.55 10.75 -5.60
C PRO A 226 15.25 12.11 -6.22
N GLY A 227 14.24 12.16 -7.09
CA GLY A 227 13.47 13.34 -7.45
C GLY A 227 12.12 13.34 -6.71
N TYR A 228 11.39 14.45 -6.82
CA TYR A 228 10.01 14.55 -6.35
C TYR A 228 9.13 14.97 -7.53
N PHE A 229 8.62 13.97 -8.23
CA PHE A 229 7.82 14.15 -9.44
C PHE A 229 6.35 13.89 -9.16
N VAL A 230 5.49 14.77 -9.68
CA VAL A 230 4.05 14.69 -9.54
C VAL A 230 3.44 14.58 -10.94
N TYR A 231 2.49 13.66 -11.11
CA TYR A 231 1.72 13.53 -12.37
C TYR A 231 0.80 14.73 -12.56
N ASP A 232 0.70 15.25 -13.79
CA ASP A 232 -0.09 16.43 -14.14
C ASP A 232 -1.39 16.12 -14.91
N ASP A 233 -1.85 14.87 -14.84
CA ASP A 233 -3.00 14.40 -15.62
C ASP A 233 -4.36 14.96 -15.13
N ASP A 234 -4.50 15.19 -13.82
CA ASP A 234 -5.68 15.81 -13.22
C ASP A 234 -5.28 16.96 -12.29
N PRO A 235 -5.78 18.19 -12.53
CA PRO A 235 -5.32 19.35 -11.78
C PRO A 235 -5.67 19.33 -10.27
N THR A 236 -6.71 18.61 -9.87
CA THR A 236 -7.10 18.49 -8.46
C THR A 236 -6.14 17.54 -7.74
N ILE A 237 -5.85 16.40 -8.34
CA ILE A 237 -4.94 15.41 -7.78
C ILE A 237 -3.50 15.97 -7.75
N GLU A 238 -3.05 16.57 -8.86
CA GLU A 238 -1.76 17.24 -8.95
C GLU A 238 -1.59 18.30 -7.84
N LYS A 239 -2.59 19.18 -7.70
CA LYS A 239 -2.57 20.22 -6.67
C LYS A 239 -2.48 19.63 -5.27
N THR A 240 -3.19 18.54 -4.97
CA THR A 240 -3.17 17.90 -3.67
C THR A 240 -1.76 17.44 -3.28
N PHE A 241 -1.02 16.82 -4.20
CA PHE A 241 0.36 16.45 -3.95
C PHE A 241 1.30 17.64 -3.86
N LYS A 242 1.16 18.63 -4.75
CA LYS A 242 1.98 19.84 -4.73
C LYS A 242 1.81 20.65 -3.45
N ASP A 243 0.60 20.78 -2.95
CA ASP A 243 0.32 21.48 -1.69
C ASP A 243 0.97 20.75 -0.50
N TYR A 244 0.92 19.43 -0.46
CA TYR A 244 1.61 18.65 0.56
C TYR A 244 3.12 18.91 0.56
N PHE A 245 3.78 18.75 -0.59
CA PHE A 245 5.23 18.95 -0.69
C PHE A 245 5.63 20.40 -0.40
N ALA A 246 4.86 21.38 -0.87
CA ALA A 246 5.08 22.80 -0.54
C ALA A 246 4.97 23.03 0.97
N GLY A 247 4.03 22.37 1.65
CA GLY A 247 3.84 22.45 3.10
C GLY A 247 5.04 21.96 3.90
N ILE A 248 5.82 21.02 3.36
CA ILE A 248 7.08 20.54 3.96
C ILE A 248 8.34 21.15 3.33
N GLY A 249 8.17 22.20 2.51
CA GLY A 249 9.29 22.95 1.90
C GLY A 249 10.00 22.23 0.75
N ILE A 250 9.37 21.27 0.11
CA ILE A 250 9.89 20.53 -1.05
C ILE A 250 9.32 21.07 -2.34
N SER A 251 10.16 21.48 -3.27
CA SER A 251 9.74 21.81 -4.64
C SER A 251 9.61 20.52 -5.46
N THR A 252 8.49 20.38 -6.17
CA THR A 252 8.26 19.26 -7.08
C THR A 252 8.50 19.67 -8.54
N GLU A 253 8.66 18.69 -9.41
CA GLU A 253 8.59 18.84 -10.88
C GLU A 253 7.47 17.95 -11.43
N ILE A 254 7.03 18.28 -12.66
CA ILE A 254 6.11 17.42 -13.40
C ILE A 254 6.84 16.15 -13.80
N GLU A 255 6.17 15.03 -13.62
CA GLU A 255 6.63 13.73 -14.08
C GLU A 255 6.65 13.68 -15.62
N THR A 256 7.71 13.21 -16.23
CA THR A 256 7.86 13.09 -17.68
C THR A 256 8.57 11.81 -18.13
N GLU A 257 9.28 11.13 -17.23
CA GLU A 257 10.02 9.90 -17.52
C GLU A 257 9.09 8.70 -17.64
N GLY A 258 8.11 8.60 -16.76
CA GLY A 258 7.14 7.52 -16.67
C GLY A 258 5.78 7.83 -17.29
N ASP A 259 5.62 8.98 -17.98
CA ASP A 259 4.33 9.38 -18.57
C ASP A 259 3.79 8.29 -19.53
N GLY A 260 2.61 7.76 -19.15
CA GLY A 260 1.96 6.66 -19.88
C GLY A 260 2.63 5.28 -19.72
N ARG A 261 3.67 5.14 -18.89
CA ARG A 261 4.45 3.90 -18.74
C ARG A 261 4.10 3.08 -17.50
N SER A 262 3.21 3.56 -16.64
CA SER A 262 2.75 2.83 -15.46
C SER A 262 1.23 2.69 -15.42
N ASP A 263 0.69 2.05 -14.38
CA ASP A 263 -0.70 1.59 -14.25
C ASP A 263 -1.76 2.71 -14.25
N HIS A 264 -1.37 3.99 -14.20
CA HIS A 264 -2.29 5.11 -14.45
C HIS A 264 -2.79 5.17 -15.90
N ALA A 265 -1.98 4.73 -16.86
CA ALA A 265 -2.29 4.90 -18.28
C ALA A 265 -3.59 4.20 -18.73
N PRO A 266 -3.93 2.96 -18.33
CA PRO A 266 -5.22 2.35 -18.66
C PRO A 266 -6.41 3.15 -18.10
N PHE A 267 -6.29 3.73 -16.91
CA PHE A 267 -7.35 4.55 -16.29
C PHE A 267 -7.50 5.88 -17.03
N LYS A 268 -6.40 6.59 -17.29
CA LYS A 268 -6.38 7.83 -18.09
C LYS A 268 -7.02 7.63 -19.46
N ASN A 269 -6.64 6.55 -20.16
CA ASN A 269 -7.19 6.20 -21.48
C ASN A 269 -8.69 5.87 -21.45
N ALA A 270 -9.21 5.48 -20.29
CA ALA A 270 -10.63 5.19 -20.07
C ALA A 270 -11.41 6.41 -19.54
N GLY A 271 -10.77 7.59 -19.44
CA GLY A 271 -11.38 8.85 -19.01
C GLY A 271 -11.54 8.99 -17.49
N VAL A 272 -10.84 8.18 -16.70
CA VAL A 272 -10.78 8.32 -15.24
C VAL A 272 -9.74 9.37 -14.88
N PRO A 273 -10.04 10.33 -13.97
CA PRO A 273 -9.04 11.24 -13.43
C PRO A 273 -7.89 10.46 -12.78
N VAL A 274 -6.65 10.79 -13.11
CA VAL A 274 -5.48 10.10 -12.57
C VAL A 274 -4.44 11.09 -12.05
N GLY A 275 -3.62 10.66 -11.11
CA GLY A 275 -2.46 11.36 -10.63
C GLY A 275 -1.55 10.41 -9.87
N GLY A 276 -0.45 10.91 -9.33
CA GLY A 276 0.48 10.05 -8.61
C GLY A 276 1.81 10.70 -8.34
N LEU A 277 2.73 9.87 -7.82
CA LEU A 277 4.08 10.25 -7.45
C LEU A 277 5.09 9.29 -8.06
N PHE A 278 6.29 9.84 -8.33
CA PHE A 278 7.43 9.12 -8.85
C PHE A 278 8.73 9.73 -8.33
N SER A 279 9.75 8.95 -8.09
CA SER A 279 11.06 9.47 -7.61
C SER A 279 12.19 9.33 -8.62
N GLY A 280 11.89 8.84 -9.84
CA GLY A 280 12.80 8.75 -10.97
C GLY A 280 13.39 7.34 -11.17
N ALA A 281 13.61 6.95 -12.41
CA ALA A 281 14.21 5.68 -12.81
C ALA A 281 15.60 5.88 -13.44
N ASP A 282 15.73 5.64 -14.73
CA ASP A 282 17.04 5.63 -15.42
C ASP A 282 17.43 6.98 -16.04
N TYR A 283 16.55 8.00 -16.01
CA TYR A 283 16.93 9.36 -16.39
C TYR A 283 17.97 9.92 -15.42
N ARG A 284 18.79 10.84 -15.93
CA ARG A 284 19.93 11.36 -15.17
C ARG A 284 19.58 12.69 -14.51
N LYS A 285 19.83 12.76 -13.21
CA LYS A 285 19.63 13.98 -12.42
C LYS A 285 20.44 15.14 -12.97
N THR A 286 19.77 16.25 -13.25
CA THR A 286 20.41 17.50 -13.69
C THR A 286 21.02 18.28 -12.53
N SER A 287 21.88 19.26 -12.84
CA SER A 287 22.42 20.18 -11.82
C SER A 287 21.32 20.98 -11.13
N ALA A 288 20.27 21.39 -11.85
CA ALA A 288 19.14 22.11 -11.29
C ALA A 288 18.34 21.26 -10.31
N GLN A 289 18.13 19.98 -10.64
CA GLN A 289 17.44 19.01 -9.77
C GLN A 289 18.27 18.69 -8.52
N ALA A 290 19.59 18.54 -8.66
CA ALA A 290 20.46 18.34 -7.52
C ALA A 290 20.54 19.58 -6.59
N ALA A 291 20.41 20.78 -7.14
CA ALA A 291 20.30 22.01 -6.33
C ALA A 291 18.99 22.05 -5.51
N LYS A 292 17.90 21.45 -6.02
CA LYS A 292 16.60 21.37 -5.32
C LYS A 292 16.56 20.25 -4.27
N TRP A 293 17.06 19.07 -4.62
CA TRP A 293 16.79 17.82 -3.89
C TRP A 293 18.04 17.13 -3.35
N GLY A 294 19.23 17.68 -3.64
CA GLY A 294 20.49 17.00 -3.34
C GLY A 294 20.77 15.85 -4.31
N GLY A 295 21.65 14.96 -3.89
CA GLY A 295 22.04 13.79 -4.69
C GLY A 295 23.14 14.07 -5.70
N THR A 296 23.35 13.14 -6.66
CA THR A 296 24.51 13.13 -7.56
C THR A 296 24.12 13.51 -8.98
N VAL A 297 24.63 14.63 -9.47
CA VAL A 297 24.44 15.12 -10.85
C VAL A 297 24.97 14.11 -11.85
N GLY A 298 24.23 13.90 -12.94
CA GLY A 298 24.63 13.03 -14.05
C GLY A 298 24.48 11.53 -13.77
N GLN A 299 24.11 11.13 -12.55
CA GLN A 299 23.74 9.75 -12.26
C GLN A 299 22.24 9.52 -12.45
N PRO A 300 21.82 8.29 -12.77
CA PRO A 300 20.41 7.92 -12.77
C PRO A 300 19.76 8.23 -11.42
N PHE A 301 18.44 8.46 -11.41
CA PHE A 301 17.67 8.50 -10.18
C PHE A 301 17.71 7.13 -9.47
N ASP A 302 17.59 6.05 -10.26
CA ASP A 302 17.79 4.68 -9.81
C ASP A 302 18.70 3.91 -10.77
N ARG A 303 19.94 3.65 -10.34
CA ARG A 303 20.91 2.85 -11.11
C ARG A 303 20.60 1.35 -11.12
N CYS A 304 19.71 0.91 -10.25
CA CYS A 304 19.32 -0.49 -10.12
C CYS A 304 17.97 -0.81 -10.78
N TYR A 305 17.38 0.16 -11.48
CA TYR A 305 16.14 -0.03 -12.22
C TYR A 305 16.23 -1.28 -13.12
N HIS A 306 15.23 -2.16 -13.02
CA HIS A 306 15.15 -3.45 -13.74
C HIS A 306 16.36 -4.39 -13.54
N SER A 307 17.01 -4.31 -12.40
CA SER A 307 18.27 -5.00 -12.12
C SER A 307 18.23 -5.82 -10.83
N SER A 308 19.15 -6.80 -10.73
CA SER A 308 19.31 -7.63 -9.54
C SER A 308 19.73 -6.84 -8.29
N CYS A 309 20.26 -5.63 -8.44
CA CYS A 309 20.63 -4.77 -7.32
C CYS A 309 19.47 -3.93 -6.77
N ASP A 310 18.26 -4.03 -7.34
CA ASP A 310 17.08 -3.38 -6.80
C ASP A 310 16.58 -4.14 -5.55
N THR A 311 17.29 -3.94 -4.47
CA THR A 311 17.10 -4.56 -3.15
C THR A 311 16.77 -3.51 -2.10
N THR A 312 16.53 -3.93 -0.86
CA THR A 312 16.33 -3.00 0.27
C THR A 312 17.49 -2.02 0.49
N ALA A 313 18.69 -2.32 -0.03
CA ALA A 313 19.81 -1.39 -0.02
C ALA A 313 19.74 -0.30 -1.11
N ASN A 314 18.82 -0.43 -2.05
CA ASN A 314 18.59 0.51 -3.16
C ASN A 314 17.46 1.51 -2.85
N ILE A 315 17.22 1.85 -1.59
CA ILE A 315 16.14 2.74 -1.15
C ILE A 315 16.72 3.97 -0.46
N ASP A 316 16.23 5.14 -0.83
CA ASP A 316 16.40 6.36 -0.05
C ASP A 316 15.25 6.45 0.97
N ASP A 317 15.59 6.32 2.24
CA ASP A 317 14.61 6.31 3.34
C ASP A 317 13.85 7.63 3.44
N THR A 318 14.50 8.76 3.14
CA THR A 318 13.88 10.09 3.24
C THR A 318 12.85 10.30 2.13
N ALA A 319 13.16 9.88 0.91
CA ALA A 319 12.23 9.96 -0.20
C ALA A 319 11.03 9.02 0.02
N LEU A 320 11.30 7.79 0.46
CA LEU A 320 10.25 6.82 0.76
C LEU A 320 9.31 7.32 1.85
N ASP A 321 9.84 7.89 2.92
CA ASP A 321 9.08 8.47 4.04
C ASP A 321 8.15 9.60 3.56
N ARG A 322 8.72 10.62 2.93
CA ARG A 322 7.97 11.78 2.42
C ARG A 322 6.89 11.40 1.41
N ASN A 323 7.21 10.49 0.50
CA ASN A 323 6.23 10.02 -0.49
C ASN A 323 5.14 9.17 0.18
N SER A 324 5.45 8.37 1.18
CA SER A 324 4.45 7.59 1.93
C SER A 324 3.46 8.50 2.66
N ASP A 325 3.94 9.57 3.28
CA ASP A 325 3.09 10.57 3.92
C ASP A 325 2.24 11.35 2.90
N ALA A 326 2.83 11.69 1.74
CA ALA A 326 2.10 12.32 0.65
C ALA A 326 0.96 11.44 0.12
N ILE A 327 1.17 10.11 0.05
CA ILE A 327 0.13 9.14 -0.32
C ILE A 327 -1.00 9.18 0.69
N ALA A 328 -0.71 9.10 1.98
CA ALA A 328 -1.71 9.18 3.03
C ALA A 328 -2.47 10.52 2.96
N HIS A 329 -1.75 11.63 2.84
CA HIS A 329 -2.36 12.96 2.68
C HIS A 329 -3.36 12.98 1.53
N ALA A 330 -2.97 12.52 0.33
CA ALA A 330 -3.84 12.54 -0.84
C ALA A 330 -5.06 11.62 -0.67
N VAL A 331 -4.89 10.42 -0.09
CA VAL A 331 -5.98 9.50 0.19
C VAL A 331 -7.00 10.15 1.12
N TRP A 332 -6.56 10.81 2.20
CA TRP A 332 -7.45 11.50 3.14
C TRP A 332 -8.15 12.71 2.50
N GLU A 333 -7.39 13.60 1.84
CA GLU A 333 -7.94 14.82 1.26
C GLU A 333 -8.96 14.56 0.14
N LEU A 334 -8.67 13.58 -0.72
CA LEU A 334 -9.51 13.30 -1.89
C LEU A 334 -10.75 12.45 -1.55
N SER A 335 -10.75 11.77 -0.40
CA SER A 335 -11.87 10.93 0.03
C SER A 335 -12.82 11.56 1.06
N ARG A 336 -12.57 12.81 1.43
CA ARG A 336 -13.45 13.62 2.28
C ARG A 336 -14.79 13.93 1.63
#